data_32473f08eb85e29e504bcfad17d5d633
#
_entry.id   32473f08eb85e29e504bcfad17d5d633
#
_cell.length_a   1.000
_cell.length_b   1.000
_cell.length_c   1.000
_cell.angle_alpha   90.00
_cell.angle_beta   90.00
_cell.angle_gamma   90.00
#
_symmetry.space_group_name_H-M   'P 1'
#
loop_
_entity.id
_entity.type
_entity.pdbx_description
1 polymer ?
#
loop_
_entity_poly.entity_id
_entity_poly.type
_entity_poly.pdbx_seq_one_letter_code
_entity_poly.pdbx_strand_id
1 'polypeptide(L)'
;MQTLIENVNIITPGEDIKTHQNVLIEDNLIKTITHDKISNDCMVIDGEDNYLLPGFIDCHTHIFAKGFHKEENMANPLGIHFYNAVPHSKQTINAGVTTIRDCGSADLSFKLAQQRKLFIAPKIHLSITPLVMTGGHFDLLLPSGWDMEIMYPGFPKGRCDGVEEVLKKTREVKRAGADFIKV
;
A
#
# COMPACT_ATOMS: atom_id res chain seq x y z
N MET A 1 11.18 22.22 7.11
CA MET A 1 10.84 22.82 5.80
C MET A 1 9.36 23.18 5.82
N GLN A 2 9.01 24.40 5.35
CA GLN A 2 7.61 24.85 5.34
C GLN A 2 7.08 24.89 3.91
N THR A 3 5.83 24.50 3.74
CA THR A 3 5.08 24.59 2.48
C THR A 3 3.70 25.18 2.78
N LEU A 4 3.32 26.20 2.05
CA LEU A 4 2.01 26.81 2.11
C LEU A 4 1.21 26.42 0.87
N ILE A 5 0.03 25.86 1.06
CA ILE A 5 -0.95 25.65 -0.01
C ILE A 5 -2.01 26.73 0.17
N GLU A 6 -2.12 27.64 -0.80
CA GLU A 6 -3.09 28.72 -0.79
C GLU A 6 -4.30 28.39 -1.66
N ASN A 7 -5.43 29.02 -1.35
CA ASN A 7 -6.62 29.03 -2.18
C ASN A 7 -7.14 27.63 -2.56
N VAL A 8 -7.44 26.83 -1.52
CA VAL A 8 -8.00 25.48 -1.67
C VAL A 8 -9.33 25.31 -0.98
N ASN A 9 -10.15 24.40 -1.48
CA ASN A 9 -11.37 23.94 -0.85
C ASN A 9 -11.09 22.60 -0.15
N ILE A 10 -11.23 22.55 1.18
CA ILE A 10 -10.89 21.35 1.95
C ILE A 10 -12.10 20.45 2.08
N ILE A 11 -11.94 19.19 1.70
CA ILE A 11 -12.92 18.13 1.95
C ILE A 11 -12.38 17.21 3.04
N THR A 12 -13.09 17.19 4.16
CA THR A 12 -12.87 16.22 5.25
C THR A 12 -14.08 15.28 5.31
N PRO A 13 -13.90 13.95 5.29
CA PRO A 13 -15.03 13.02 5.39
C PRO A 13 -15.89 13.29 6.64
N GLY A 14 -17.19 13.47 6.43
CA GLY A 14 -18.16 13.73 7.52
C GLY A 14 -18.24 15.18 7.99
N GLU A 15 -17.54 16.12 7.35
CA GLU A 15 -17.63 17.56 7.62
C GLU A 15 -18.12 18.33 6.39
N ASP A 16 -18.59 19.55 6.59
CA ASP A 16 -18.90 20.48 5.51
C ASP A 16 -17.61 20.93 4.80
N ILE A 17 -17.71 21.24 3.52
CA ILE A 17 -16.57 21.73 2.72
C ILE A 17 -16.15 23.11 3.24
N LYS A 18 -14.87 23.25 3.58
CA LYS A 18 -14.26 24.52 3.98
C LYS A 18 -13.66 25.18 2.73
N THR A 19 -14.30 26.23 2.21
CA THR A 19 -13.87 26.92 1.00
C THR A 19 -12.77 27.95 1.27
N HIS A 20 -11.97 28.27 0.23
CA HIS A 20 -10.96 29.35 0.23
C HIS A 20 -10.00 29.31 1.43
N GLN A 21 -9.45 28.13 1.72
CA GLN A 21 -8.54 27.91 2.83
C GLN A 21 -7.07 28.00 2.39
N ASN A 22 -6.25 28.42 3.35
CA ASN A 22 -4.79 28.35 3.28
C ASN A 22 -4.30 27.30 4.28
N VAL A 23 -3.41 26.41 3.83
CA VAL A 23 -2.89 25.29 4.64
C VAL A 23 -1.39 25.39 4.76
N LEU A 24 -0.90 25.66 5.95
CA LEU A 24 0.53 25.66 6.25
C LEU A 24 0.96 24.27 6.72
N ILE A 25 1.92 23.72 6.03
CA ILE A 25 2.57 22.44 6.37
C ILE A 25 3.99 22.75 6.87
N GLU A 26 4.31 22.25 8.05
CA GLU A 26 5.65 22.33 8.63
C GLU A 26 6.19 20.89 8.81
N ASP A 27 7.29 20.62 8.14
CA ASP A 27 7.87 19.28 8.00
C ASP A 27 6.86 18.28 7.41
N ASN A 28 6.24 17.43 8.22
CA ASN A 28 5.27 16.43 7.78
C ASN A 28 3.89 16.62 8.45
N LEU A 29 3.65 17.79 9.05
CA LEU A 29 2.42 18.05 9.81
C LEU A 29 1.69 19.28 9.28
N ILE A 30 0.37 19.20 9.22
CA ILE A 30 -0.48 20.38 9.01
C ILE A 30 -0.41 21.22 10.28
N LYS A 31 0.14 22.43 10.16
CA LYS A 31 0.33 23.37 11.26
C LYS A 31 -0.89 24.23 11.48
N THR A 32 -1.44 24.74 10.39
CA THR A 32 -2.56 25.70 10.43
C THR A 32 -3.43 25.54 9.20
N ILE A 33 -4.72 25.69 9.38
CA ILE A 33 -5.72 25.84 8.33
C ILE A 33 -6.49 27.11 8.65
N THR A 34 -6.54 28.07 7.73
CA THR A 34 -7.16 29.39 7.97
C THR A 34 -7.59 30.06 6.66
N HIS A 35 -8.54 30.98 6.74
CA HIS A 35 -8.87 31.94 5.65
C HIS A 35 -7.86 33.09 5.57
N ASP A 36 -7.17 33.38 6.67
CA ASP A 36 -6.26 34.52 6.74
C ASP A 36 -5.02 34.27 5.87
N LYS A 37 -4.51 35.36 5.29
CA LYS A 37 -3.26 35.31 4.53
C LYS A 37 -2.10 35.00 5.46
N ILE A 38 -1.34 33.96 5.11
CA ILE A 38 -0.14 33.57 5.83
C ILE A 38 1.06 34.23 5.14
N SER A 39 1.78 35.07 5.86
CA SER A 39 3.03 35.68 5.38
C SER A 39 4.20 34.87 5.92
N ASN A 40 4.77 33.99 5.07
CA ASN A 40 5.94 33.18 5.41
C ASN A 40 6.91 33.12 4.22
N ASP A 41 8.19 33.05 4.53
CA ASP A 41 9.24 32.76 3.54
C ASP A 41 9.34 31.25 3.34
N CYS A 42 8.42 30.67 2.59
CA CYS A 42 8.29 29.24 2.35
C CYS A 42 7.88 28.95 0.91
N MET A 43 7.95 27.66 0.51
CA MET A 43 7.42 27.25 -0.78
C MET A 43 5.89 27.42 -0.80
N VAL A 44 5.38 28.15 -1.80
CA VAL A 44 3.94 28.37 -2.00
C VAL A 44 3.44 27.56 -3.16
N ILE A 45 2.30 26.88 -2.98
CA ILE A 45 1.53 26.18 -3.99
C ILE A 45 0.17 26.85 -4.06
N ASP A 46 -0.15 27.49 -5.20
CA ASP A 46 -1.50 27.99 -5.44
C ASP A 46 -2.41 26.81 -5.79
N GLY A 47 -3.45 26.63 -5.01
CA GLY A 47 -4.44 25.58 -5.22
C GLY A 47 -5.48 25.89 -6.28
N GLU A 48 -5.53 27.13 -6.81
CA GLU A 48 -6.42 27.56 -7.90
C GLU A 48 -7.90 27.17 -7.68
N ASP A 49 -8.37 27.32 -6.43
CA ASP A 49 -9.72 26.90 -5.99
C ASP A 49 -9.99 25.37 -6.13
N ASN A 50 -8.97 24.57 -6.36
CA ASN A 50 -9.13 23.12 -6.39
C ASN A 50 -9.41 22.53 -5.00
N TYR A 51 -9.71 21.26 -4.96
CA TYR A 51 -10.03 20.56 -3.73
C TYR A 51 -8.80 19.87 -3.13
N LEU A 52 -8.59 20.12 -1.84
CA LEU A 52 -7.59 19.43 -1.02
C LEU A 52 -8.29 18.34 -0.18
N LEU A 53 -7.87 17.10 -0.33
CA LEU A 53 -8.40 15.95 0.36
C LEU A 53 -7.29 15.18 1.09
N PRO A 54 -7.62 14.43 2.16
CA PRO A 54 -6.73 13.37 2.65
C PRO A 54 -6.39 12.38 1.52
N GLY A 55 -5.16 11.89 1.50
CA GLY A 55 -4.79 10.85 0.55
C GLY A 55 -5.68 9.61 0.70
N PHE A 56 -6.09 9.03 -0.42
CA PHE A 56 -6.93 7.83 -0.42
C PHE A 56 -6.23 6.63 0.18
N ILE A 57 -7.02 5.72 0.75
CA ILE A 57 -6.57 4.45 1.31
C ILE A 57 -7.22 3.32 0.50
N ASP A 58 -6.39 2.53 -0.19
CA ASP A 58 -6.87 1.32 -0.84
C ASP A 58 -6.69 0.12 0.10
N CYS A 59 -7.82 -0.47 0.51
CA CYS A 59 -7.85 -1.53 1.50
C CYS A 59 -7.61 -2.93 0.92
N HIS A 60 -7.46 -3.09 -0.40
CA HIS A 60 -7.27 -4.39 -1.03
C HIS A 60 -6.45 -4.32 -2.31
N THR A 61 -5.14 -4.44 -2.17
CA THR A 61 -4.20 -4.44 -3.30
C THR A 61 -3.33 -5.69 -3.33
N HIS A 62 -2.64 -5.88 -4.47
CA HIS A 62 -1.58 -6.86 -4.69
C HIS A 62 -0.47 -6.16 -5.47
N ILE A 63 0.38 -5.39 -4.79
CA ILE A 63 1.29 -4.43 -5.41
C ILE A 63 2.36 -5.07 -6.32
N PHE A 64 2.72 -6.33 -6.09
CA PHE A 64 3.65 -7.08 -6.92
C PHE A 64 2.98 -7.72 -8.13
N ALA A 65 1.65 -7.86 -8.12
CA ALA A 65 0.93 -8.51 -9.20
C ALA A 65 0.77 -7.57 -10.40
N LYS A 66 1.13 -8.05 -11.58
CA LYS A 66 0.82 -7.43 -12.86
C LYS A 66 -0.45 -8.07 -13.42
N GLY A 67 -1.60 -7.79 -12.79
CA GLY A 67 -2.87 -8.44 -13.15
C GLY A 67 -2.90 -9.94 -12.80
N PHE A 68 -3.94 -10.63 -13.28
CA PHE A 68 -4.17 -12.06 -13.03
C PHE A 68 -3.62 -12.97 -14.15
N HIS A 69 -2.61 -12.51 -14.88
CA HIS A 69 -1.96 -13.31 -15.95
C HIS A 69 -1.06 -14.39 -15.33
N LYS A 70 -1.64 -15.54 -15.03
CA LYS A 70 -0.95 -16.65 -14.36
C LYS A 70 0.28 -17.12 -15.14
N GLU A 71 0.14 -17.25 -16.46
CA GLU A 71 1.21 -17.73 -17.34
C GLU A 71 2.42 -16.77 -17.33
N GLU A 72 2.17 -15.47 -17.41
CA GLU A 72 3.23 -14.44 -17.36
C GLU A 72 3.93 -14.44 -16.00
N ASN A 73 3.16 -14.57 -14.92
CA ASN A 73 3.72 -14.63 -13.57
C ASN A 73 4.60 -15.86 -13.34
N MET A 74 4.24 -16.99 -13.94
CA MET A 74 5.03 -18.23 -13.86
C MET A 74 6.29 -18.20 -14.73
N ALA A 75 6.24 -17.55 -15.88
CA ALA A 75 7.36 -17.48 -16.82
C ALA A 75 8.45 -16.49 -16.39
N ASN A 76 8.12 -15.53 -15.56
CA ASN A 76 9.05 -14.50 -15.16
C ASN A 76 9.92 -14.92 -13.96
N PRO A 77 11.22 -14.57 -13.97
CA PRO A 77 12.06 -14.69 -12.78
C PRO A 77 11.46 -13.91 -11.60
N LEU A 78 11.57 -14.45 -10.39
CA LEU A 78 11.01 -13.85 -9.18
C LEU A 78 11.36 -12.35 -9.02
N GLY A 79 12.60 -11.97 -9.33
CA GLY A 79 13.06 -10.58 -9.20
C GLY A 79 12.24 -9.57 -9.98
N ILE A 80 11.59 -9.96 -11.09
CA ILE A 80 10.80 -9.03 -11.90
C ILE A 80 9.57 -8.50 -11.13
N HIS A 81 9.02 -9.30 -10.21
CA HIS A 81 7.89 -8.87 -9.39
C HIS A 81 8.27 -7.70 -8.47
N PHE A 82 9.47 -7.71 -7.91
CA PHE A 82 10.00 -6.61 -7.09
C PHE A 82 10.21 -5.35 -7.92
N TYR A 83 10.77 -5.49 -9.13
CA TYR A 83 10.97 -4.33 -10.03
C TYR A 83 9.64 -3.76 -10.53
N ASN A 84 8.63 -4.57 -10.81
CA ASN A 84 7.31 -4.11 -11.22
C ASN A 84 6.60 -3.31 -10.12
N ALA A 85 6.87 -3.60 -8.86
CA ALA A 85 6.30 -2.86 -7.73
C ALA A 85 6.69 -1.37 -7.73
N VAL A 86 7.84 -1.01 -8.31
CA VAL A 86 8.32 0.38 -8.37
C VAL A 86 7.41 1.27 -9.23
N PRO A 87 7.17 0.97 -10.54
CA PRO A 87 6.24 1.74 -11.34
C PRO A 87 4.80 1.66 -10.84
N HIS A 88 4.35 0.50 -10.31
CA HIS A 88 3.01 0.37 -9.72
C HIS A 88 2.85 1.32 -8.53
N SER A 89 3.84 1.41 -7.65
CA SER A 89 3.83 2.35 -6.52
C SER A 89 3.71 3.79 -6.97
N LYS A 90 4.45 4.20 -8.00
CA LYS A 90 4.37 5.54 -8.57
C LYS A 90 2.98 5.82 -9.17
N GLN A 91 2.41 4.86 -9.90
CA GLN A 91 1.05 4.98 -10.44
C GLN A 91 0.01 5.11 -9.33
N THR A 92 0.14 4.32 -8.27
CA THR A 92 -0.74 4.35 -7.09
C THR A 92 -0.73 5.72 -6.41
N ILE A 93 0.47 6.28 -6.16
CA ILE A 93 0.60 7.65 -5.61
C ILE A 93 0.02 8.69 -6.55
N ASN A 94 0.29 8.61 -7.85
CA ASN A 94 -0.24 9.55 -8.85
C ASN A 94 -1.77 9.50 -8.98
N ALA A 95 -2.39 8.38 -8.60
CA ALA A 95 -3.85 8.25 -8.50
C ALA A 95 -4.42 8.81 -7.18
N GLY A 96 -3.59 9.41 -6.31
CA GLY A 96 -4.00 9.96 -5.03
C GLY A 96 -4.08 8.95 -3.89
N VAL A 97 -3.69 7.69 -4.11
CA VAL A 97 -3.69 6.65 -3.06
C VAL A 97 -2.37 6.69 -2.31
N THR A 98 -2.40 7.11 -1.05
CA THR A 98 -1.21 7.31 -0.21
C THR A 98 -0.97 6.18 0.78
N THR A 99 -1.95 5.30 0.99
CA THR A 99 -1.86 4.13 1.87
C THR A 99 -2.54 2.94 1.20
N ILE A 100 -1.91 1.78 1.29
CA ILE A 100 -2.46 0.53 0.75
C ILE A 100 -2.42 -0.60 1.79
N ARG A 101 -3.40 -1.51 1.71
CA ARG A 101 -3.36 -2.83 2.33
C ARG A 101 -3.07 -3.88 1.27
N ASP A 102 -1.84 -4.42 1.29
CA ASP A 102 -1.50 -5.53 0.40
C ASP A 102 -2.01 -6.85 0.99
N CYS A 103 -2.98 -7.43 0.29
CA CYS A 103 -3.69 -8.64 0.70
C CYS A 103 -2.99 -9.93 0.25
N GLY A 104 -1.69 -9.88 0.09
CA GLY A 104 -0.81 -10.98 -0.32
C GLY A 104 -0.14 -10.65 -1.64
N SER A 105 1.11 -10.83 -1.73
CA SER A 105 2.09 -10.71 -2.81
C SER A 105 3.36 -9.97 -2.38
N ALA A 106 3.22 -8.85 -1.69
CA ALA A 106 4.36 -8.10 -1.18
C ALA A 106 4.89 -8.69 0.14
N ASP A 107 6.19 -8.60 0.32
CA ASP A 107 6.88 -9.02 1.53
C ASP A 107 7.47 -7.84 2.33
N LEU A 108 8.14 -8.16 3.41
CA LEU A 108 8.78 -7.17 4.27
C LEU A 108 9.83 -6.32 3.54
N SER A 109 10.46 -6.84 2.48
CA SER A 109 11.49 -6.08 1.73
C SER A 109 10.91 -4.83 1.07
N PHE A 110 9.68 -4.91 0.54
CA PHE A 110 8.99 -3.74 -0.01
C PHE A 110 8.78 -2.65 1.06
N LYS A 111 8.27 -3.04 2.23
CA LYS A 111 8.04 -2.11 3.34
C LYS A 111 9.34 -1.46 3.81
N LEU A 112 10.42 -2.23 3.91
CA LEU A 112 11.74 -1.72 4.27
C LEU A 112 12.30 -0.79 3.20
N ALA A 113 12.13 -1.12 1.93
CA ALA A 113 12.58 -0.27 0.81
C ALA A 113 11.82 1.08 0.79
N GLN A 114 10.51 1.05 1.03
CA GLN A 114 9.68 2.25 1.18
C GLN A 114 10.15 3.11 2.37
N GLN A 115 10.36 2.50 3.55
CA GLN A 115 10.86 3.21 4.74
C GLN A 115 12.25 3.83 4.53
N ARG A 116 13.12 3.15 3.77
CA ARG A 116 14.45 3.64 3.38
C ARG A 116 14.41 4.64 2.23
N LYS A 117 13.22 4.97 1.71
CA LYS A 117 13.02 5.91 0.60
C LYS A 117 13.80 5.54 -0.67
N LEU A 118 13.94 4.24 -0.95
CA LEU A 118 14.62 3.77 -2.16
C LEU A 118 13.82 4.08 -3.43
N PHE A 119 12.51 4.22 -3.31
CA PHE A 119 11.59 4.70 -4.35
C PHE A 119 10.34 5.32 -3.72
N ILE A 120 9.59 6.05 -4.54
CA ILE A 120 8.32 6.66 -4.11
C ILE A 120 7.25 5.57 -4.07
N ALA A 121 6.64 5.37 -2.89
CA ALA A 121 5.60 4.38 -2.68
C ALA A 121 4.58 4.84 -1.63
N PRO A 122 3.33 4.36 -1.70
CA PRO A 122 2.35 4.56 -0.64
C PRO A 122 2.81 3.85 0.65
N LYS A 123 2.31 4.31 1.79
CA LYS A 123 2.45 3.55 3.03
C LYS A 123 1.79 2.19 2.86
N ILE A 124 2.46 1.12 3.27
CA ILE A 124 1.96 -0.24 3.08
C ILE A 124 1.68 -0.95 4.39
N HIS A 125 0.53 -1.62 4.43
CA HIS A 125 0.21 -2.64 5.42
C HIS A 125 0.21 -4.01 4.72
N LEU A 126 0.98 -4.94 5.25
CA LEU A 126 1.26 -6.24 4.63
C LEU A 126 0.48 -7.37 5.27
N SER A 127 -0.10 -8.24 4.46
CA SER A 127 -0.50 -9.58 4.91
C SER A 127 0.51 -10.67 4.58
N ILE A 128 1.48 -10.37 3.71
CA ILE A 128 2.48 -11.30 3.16
C ILE A 128 1.83 -12.36 2.26
N THR A 129 1.12 -13.30 2.86
CA THR A 129 0.35 -14.34 2.16
C THR A 129 -1.02 -14.53 2.83
N PRO A 130 -2.08 -14.79 2.06
CA PRO A 130 -3.38 -15.16 2.62
C PRO A 130 -3.31 -16.56 3.26
N LEU A 131 -4.01 -16.75 4.37
CA LEU A 131 -4.29 -18.09 4.88
C LEU A 131 -5.50 -18.66 4.14
N VAL A 132 -5.38 -19.89 3.66
CA VAL A 132 -6.40 -20.53 2.84
C VAL A 132 -6.48 -22.03 3.16
N MET A 133 -7.67 -22.57 3.16
CA MET A 133 -7.86 -24.00 3.25
C MET A 133 -7.52 -24.70 1.93
N THR A 134 -7.20 -25.98 1.98
CA THR A 134 -7.02 -26.83 0.79
C THR A 134 -8.22 -26.72 -0.15
N GLY A 135 -7.99 -26.44 -1.43
CA GLY A 135 -9.02 -26.17 -2.43
C GLY A 135 -9.71 -24.80 -2.32
N GLY A 136 -9.26 -23.92 -1.44
CA GLY A 136 -9.78 -22.56 -1.27
C GLY A 136 -9.33 -21.59 -2.36
N HIS A 137 -9.81 -20.34 -2.28
CA HIS A 137 -9.61 -19.30 -3.31
C HIS A 137 -8.16 -19.04 -3.69
N PHE A 138 -7.26 -19.13 -2.74
CA PHE A 138 -5.82 -18.86 -2.94
C PHE A 138 -4.95 -20.12 -2.79
N ASP A 139 -5.56 -21.31 -2.92
CA ASP A 139 -4.82 -22.56 -3.08
C ASP A 139 -4.30 -22.63 -4.51
N LEU A 140 -3.02 -22.41 -4.68
CA LEU A 140 -2.37 -22.31 -5.99
C LEU A 140 -1.81 -23.65 -6.49
N LEU A 141 -2.11 -24.77 -5.79
CA LEU A 141 -1.81 -26.10 -6.27
C LEU A 141 -2.81 -26.51 -7.38
N LEU A 142 -2.30 -26.63 -8.59
CA LEU A 142 -3.13 -27.02 -9.74
C LEU A 142 -3.41 -28.54 -9.74
N PRO A 143 -4.51 -28.99 -10.40
CA PRO A 143 -4.79 -30.42 -10.59
C PRO A 143 -3.67 -31.19 -11.29
N SER A 144 -2.83 -30.51 -12.05
CA SER A 144 -1.63 -31.07 -12.69
C SER A 144 -0.49 -31.40 -11.70
N GLY A 145 -0.64 -31.00 -10.43
CA GLY A 145 0.40 -31.12 -9.41
C GLY A 145 1.39 -29.96 -9.36
N TRP A 146 1.26 -28.95 -10.24
CA TRP A 146 2.09 -27.75 -10.17
C TRP A 146 1.60 -26.83 -9.04
N ASP A 147 2.54 -26.47 -8.14
CA ASP A 147 2.30 -25.49 -7.09
C ASP A 147 2.83 -24.12 -7.56
N MET A 148 1.88 -23.18 -7.77
CA MET A 148 2.19 -21.82 -8.24
C MET A 148 2.41 -20.85 -7.08
N GLU A 149 2.44 -21.34 -5.85
CA GLU A 149 2.73 -20.53 -4.68
C GLU A 149 4.15 -19.95 -4.77
N ILE A 150 4.29 -18.63 -4.56
CA ILE A 150 5.59 -17.98 -4.55
C ILE A 150 6.44 -18.60 -3.43
N MET A 151 7.60 -19.13 -3.79
CA MET A 151 8.49 -19.80 -2.85
C MET A 151 9.89 -19.22 -2.90
N TYR A 152 10.29 -18.58 -1.82
CA TYR A 152 11.67 -18.22 -1.55
C TYR A 152 11.94 -18.22 -0.02
N PRO A 153 13.21 -18.28 0.42
CA PRO A 153 13.53 -18.34 1.84
C PRO A 153 12.90 -17.19 2.61
N GLY A 154 12.12 -17.49 3.65
CA GLY A 154 11.47 -16.52 4.51
C GLY A 154 10.04 -16.14 4.10
N PHE A 155 9.56 -16.56 2.94
CA PHE A 155 8.16 -16.35 2.53
C PHE A 155 7.31 -17.56 3.00
N PRO A 156 6.31 -17.35 3.88
CA PRO A 156 5.52 -18.45 4.42
C PRO A 156 4.48 -18.92 3.42
N LYS A 157 4.19 -20.22 3.41
CA LYS A 157 3.05 -20.80 2.69
C LYS A 157 1.76 -20.52 3.43
N GLY A 158 0.69 -20.19 2.69
CA GLY A 158 -0.61 -19.83 3.25
C GLY A 158 -1.57 -20.99 3.47
N ARG A 159 -1.38 -22.13 2.77
CA ARG A 159 -2.30 -23.29 2.86
C ARG A 159 -2.25 -23.91 4.25
N CYS A 160 -3.43 -24.05 4.88
CA CYS A 160 -3.58 -24.62 6.21
C CYS A 160 -5.00 -25.12 6.46
N ASP A 161 -5.13 -26.28 7.09
CA ASP A 161 -6.38 -26.91 7.41
C ASP A 161 -6.49 -27.17 8.93
N GLY A 162 -7.65 -26.85 9.48
CA GLY A 162 -7.93 -27.02 10.90
C GLY A 162 -7.21 -26.02 11.82
N VAL A 163 -7.60 -26.02 13.07
CA VAL A 163 -7.21 -24.99 14.06
C VAL A 163 -5.70 -24.93 14.28
N GLU A 164 -5.05 -26.08 14.42
CA GLU A 164 -3.62 -26.15 14.76
C GLU A 164 -2.75 -25.60 13.64
N GLU A 165 -3.07 -25.93 12.39
CA GLU A 165 -2.32 -25.43 11.23
C GLU A 165 -2.55 -23.93 11.04
N VAL A 166 -3.79 -23.45 11.14
CA VAL A 166 -4.12 -22.02 11.06
C VAL A 166 -3.34 -21.25 12.13
N LEU A 167 -3.32 -21.74 13.37
CA LEU A 167 -2.58 -21.10 14.46
C LEU A 167 -1.07 -21.05 14.18
N LYS A 168 -0.51 -22.14 13.68
CA LYS A 168 0.91 -22.22 13.30
C LYS A 168 1.22 -21.25 12.16
N LYS A 169 0.42 -21.26 11.09
CA LYS A 169 0.59 -20.39 9.92
C LYS A 169 0.43 -18.91 10.25
N THR A 170 -0.52 -18.55 11.10
CA THR A 170 -0.67 -17.19 11.61
C THR A 170 0.63 -16.69 12.27
N ARG A 171 1.27 -17.53 13.07
CA ARG A 171 2.55 -17.18 13.71
C ARG A 171 3.70 -17.07 12.70
N GLU A 172 3.74 -17.96 11.69
CA GLU A 172 4.74 -17.90 10.60
C GLU A 172 4.59 -16.60 9.79
N VAL A 173 3.38 -16.25 9.38
CA VAL A 173 3.05 -15.02 8.64
C VAL A 173 3.40 -13.78 9.48
N LYS A 174 3.04 -13.79 10.76
CA LYS A 174 3.41 -12.68 11.68
C LYS A 174 4.93 -12.55 11.82
N ARG A 175 5.66 -13.67 11.95
CA ARG A 175 7.14 -13.67 11.99
C ARG A 175 7.75 -13.12 10.71
N ALA A 176 7.13 -13.36 9.54
CA ALA A 176 7.57 -12.82 8.26
C ALA A 176 7.36 -11.31 8.10
N GLY A 177 6.70 -10.65 9.06
CA GLY A 177 6.53 -9.19 9.10
C GLY A 177 5.13 -8.69 8.72
N ALA A 178 4.11 -9.56 8.73
CA ALA A 178 2.75 -9.14 8.46
C ALA A 178 2.20 -8.17 9.51
N ASP A 179 1.48 -7.16 9.06
CA ASP A 179 0.74 -6.20 9.87
C ASP A 179 -0.65 -6.75 10.25
N PHE A 180 -1.23 -7.55 9.37
CA PHE A 180 -2.54 -8.19 9.56
C PHE A 180 -2.56 -9.59 8.92
N ILE A 181 -3.57 -10.37 9.27
CA ILE A 181 -3.81 -11.68 8.67
C ILE A 181 -4.95 -11.54 7.65
N LYS A 182 -4.72 -12.06 6.45
CA LYS A 182 -5.74 -12.22 5.40
C LYS A 182 -6.23 -13.66 5.43
N VAL A 183 -7.51 -13.83 5.43
CA VAL A 183 -8.22 -15.10 5.27
C VAL A 183 -9.20 -15.01 4.11
#